data_25265a900935a0809085fc6c43e765df
#
_entry.id   25265a900935a0809085fc6c43e765df
#
_cell.length_a   1.000
_cell.length_b   1.000
_cell.length_c   1.000
_cell.angle_alpha   90.00
_cell.angle_beta   90.00
_cell.angle_gamma   90.00
#
_symmetry.space_group_name_H-M   'P 1'
#
loop_
_entity.id
_entity.type
_entity.pdbx_description
1 polymer ?
#
loop_
_entity_poly.entity_id
_entity_poly.type
_entity_poly.pdbx_seq_one_letter_code
_entity_poly.pdbx_strand_id
1 'polypeptide(L)'
;MDVSSEETVKQAVLAANTIAYSTGPSGVYLTEVFEHWGIAEQIKDRIVKVPPGVPVGSLVAKGEVELGFQQLSELLHLKGIIILGPLPTDIQIMTHFSAGVPLKTNQQKAIKVLLDFLASPAATEAKIKNGMEPI
;
A
#
# COMPACT_ATOMS: atom_id res chain seq x y z
N MET A 1 16.34 -3.71 9.14
CA MET A 1 16.26 -2.80 7.97
C MET A 1 15.63 -1.51 8.47
N ASP A 2 16.26 -0.39 8.28
CA ASP A 2 15.76 0.94 8.67
C ASP A 2 15.02 1.57 7.48
N VAL A 3 13.85 2.18 7.73
CA VAL A 3 13.00 2.86 6.73
C VAL A 3 12.53 4.22 7.25
N SER A 4 13.27 4.82 8.19
CA SER A 4 12.91 6.07 8.87
C SER A 4 13.13 7.33 8.04
N SER A 5 13.87 7.25 6.94
CA SER A 5 14.15 8.36 6.02
C SER A 5 14.14 7.91 4.57
N GLU A 6 13.97 8.85 3.64
CA GLU A 6 14.06 8.60 2.20
C GLU A 6 15.35 7.87 1.84
N GLU A 7 16.49 8.32 2.36
CA GLU A 7 17.79 7.71 2.08
C GLU A 7 17.88 6.27 2.61
N THR A 8 17.36 5.97 3.80
CA THR A 8 17.38 4.60 4.33
C THR A 8 16.46 3.67 3.55
N VAL A 9 15.32 4.16 3.06
CA VAL A 9 14.45 3.40 2.14
C VAL A 9 15.18 3.12 0.82
N LYS A 10 15.83 4.13 0.23
CA LYS A 10 16.64 3.96 -1.00
C LYS A 10 17.72 2.90 -0.81
N GLN A 11 18.46 2.94 0.30
CA GLN A 11 19.48 1.94 0.62
C GLN A 11 18.87 0.54 0.79
N ALA A 12 17.71 0.43 1.44
CA ALA A 12 17.01 -0.85 1.57
C ALA A 12 16.61 -1.44 0.22
N VAL A 13 16.10 -0.60 -0.69
CA VAL A 13 15.77 -0.99 -2.08
C VAL A 13 17.00 -1.44 -2.85
N LEU A 14 18.11 -0.71 -2.71
CA LEU A 14 19.36 -1.06 -3.38
C LEU A 14 20.01 -2.35 -2.84
N ALA A 15 19.80 -2.66 -1.57
CA ALA A 15 20.33 -3.86 -0.93
C ALA A 15 19.50 -5.12 -1.20
N ALA A 16 18.17 -4.99 -1.39
CA ALA A 16 17.28 -6.13 -1.58
C ALA A 16 17.56 -6.88 -2.88
N ASN A 17 17.57 -8.22 -2.82
CA ASN A 17 17.74 -9.08 -4.00
C ASN A 17 16.48 -9.16 -4.86
N THR A 18 15.31 -9.09 -4.24
CA THR A 18 14.02 -9.12 -4.93
C THR A 18 13.08 -8.07 -4.32
N ILE A 19 12.38 -7.34 -5.17
CA ILE A 19 11.51 -6.24 -4.79
C ILE A 19 10.15 -6.44 -5.46
N ALA A 20 9.06 -6.20 -4.73
CA ALA A 20 7.73 -6.16 -5.32
C ALA A 20 6.91 -5.00 -4.78
N TYR A 21 6.01 -4.49 -5.60
CA TYR A 21 5.04 -3.48 -5.24
C TYR A 21 3.73 -3.72 -5.97
N SER A 22 2.63 -3.13 -5.46
CA SER A 22 1.32 -3.29 -6.06
C SER A 22 1.28 -2.71 -7.49
N THR A 23 0.39 -3.24 -8.32
CA THR A 23 0.16 -2.71 -9.68
C THR A 23 -0.85 -1.55 -9.72
N GLY A 24 -1.36 -1.15 -8.56
CA GLY A 24 -2.28 -0.02 -8.41
C GLY A 24 -1.57 1.34 -8.32
N PRO A 25 -2.31 2.41 -7.98
CA PRO A 25 -1.77 3.78 -7.93
C PRO A 25 -0.52 3.94 -7.06
N SER A 26 -0.45 3.24 -5.93
CA SER A 26 0.71 3.28 -5.04
C SER A 26 1.97 2.67 -5.68
N GLY A 27 1.82 1.63 -6.50
CA GLY A 27 2.95 1.03 -7.23
C GLY A 27 3.42 1.90 -8.39
N VAL A 28 2.51 2.57 -9.09
CA VAL A 28 2.87 3.57 -10.12
C VAL A 28 3.72 4.68 -9.50
N TYR A 29 3.27 5.22 -8.37
CA TYR A 29 4.02 6.25 -7.64
C TYR A 29 5.42 5.77 -7.21
N LEU A 30 5.56 4.54 -6.72
CA LEU A 30 6.89 4.00 -6.38
C LEU A 30 7.82 3.91 -7.58
N THR A 31 7.30 3.62 -8.77
CA THR A 31 8.10 3.66 -10.00
C THR A 31 8.65 5.06 -10.25
N GLU A 32 7.83 6.11 -10.08
CA GLU A 32 8.26 7.51 -10.20
C GLU A 32 9.32 7.87 -9.14
N VAL A 33 9.18 7.38 -7.91
CA VAL A 33 10.20 7.57 -6.84
C VAL A 33 11.52 6.91 -7.23
N PHE A 34 11.51 5.69 -7.76
CA PHE A 34 12.74 5.00 -8.18
C PHE A 34 13.40 5.68 -9.38
N GLU A 35 12.62 6.25 -10.29
CA GLU A 35 13.13 7.08 -11.39
C GLU A 35 13.76 8.37 -10.86
N HIS A 36 13.09 9.06 -9.93
CA HIS A 36 13.61 10.28 -9.28
C HIS A 36 14.94 10.02 -8.56
N TRP A 37 15.06 8.87 -7.91
CA TRP A 37 16.33 8.44 -7.28
C TRP A 37 17.41 8.03 -8.27
N GLY A 38 17.10 7.87 -9.54
CA GLY A 38 18.03 7.42 -10.57
C GLY A 38 18.44 5.95 -10.44
N ILE A 39 17.64 5.12 -9.75
CA ILE A 39 17.94 3.71 -9.50
C ILE A 39 17.08 2.73 -10.31
N ALA A 40 16.07 3.21 -11.03
CA ALA A 40 15.10 2.38 -11.73
C ALA A 40 15.76 1.32 -12.64
N GLU A 41 16.72 1.72 -13.46
CA GLU A 41 17.47 0.79 -14.34
C GLU A 41 18.33 -0.21 -13.53
N GLN A 42 18.88 0.21 -12.38
CA GLN A 42 19.72 -0.64 -11.55
C GLN A 42 18.92 -1.77 -10.87
N ILE A 43 17.64 -1.53 -10.55
CA ILE A 43 16.81 -2.50 -9.83
C ILE A 43 15.86 -3.29 -10.72
N LYS A 44 15.72 -2.95 -12.00
CA LYS A 44 14.70 -3.50 -12.91
C LYS A 44 14.65 -5.04 -12.96
N ASP A 45 15.80 -5.69 -12.97
CA ASP A 45 15.89 -7.15 -13.05
C ASP A 45 15.60 -7.84 -11.71
N ARG A 46 15.48 -7.06 -10.62
CA ARG A 46 15.11 -7.52 -9.28
C ARG A 46 13.63 -7.29 -8.95
N ILE A 47 12.90 -6.64 -9.84
CA ILE A 47 11.47 -6.40 -9.67
C ILE A 47 10.67 -7.67 -10.01
N VAL A 48 10.00 -8.20 -9.02
CA VAL A 48 9.08 -9.33 -9.19
C VAL A 48 7.71 -8.81 -9.61
N LYS A 49 7.24 -9.24 -10.78
CA LYS A 49 5.90 -8.89 -11.27
C LYS A 49 4.84 -9.59 -10.42
N VAL A 50 4.00 -8.80 -9.77
CA VAL A 50 2.89 -9.31 -8.95
C VAL A 50 1.70 -9.61 -9.84
N PRO A 51 1.16 -10.84 -9.83
CA PRO A 51 -0.06 -11.16 -10.58
C PRO A 51 -1.26 -10.33 -10.06
N PRO A 52 -2.21 -9.97 -10.92
CA PRO A 52 -3.44 -9.30 -10.49
C PRO A 52 -4.16 -10.08 -9.38
N GLY A 53 -4.60 -9.37 -8.34
CA GLY A 53 -5.32 -9.96 -7.20
C GLY A 53 -4.44 -10.71 -6.19
N VAL A 54 -3.13 -10.78 -6.40
CA VAL A 54 -2.19 -11.37 -5.43
C VAL A 54 -1.65 -10.26 -4.52
N PRO A 55 -1.81 -10.35 -3.20
CA PRO A 55 -1.21 -9.40 -2.27
C PRO A 55 0.31 -9.52 -2.28
N VAL A 56 1.02 -8.38 -2.38
CA VAL A 56 2.50 -8.35 -2.33
C VAL A 56 3.04 -9.02 -1.08
N GLY A 57 2.44 -8.74 0.08
CA GLY A 57 2.86 -9.34 1.34
C GLY A 57 2.75 -10.87 1.37
N SER A 58 1.90 -11.49 0.54
CA SER A 58 1.85 -12.95 0.45
C SER A 58 3.08 -13.55 -0.25
N LEU A 59 3.69 -12.81 -1.17
CA LEU A 59 4.95 -13.21 -1.82
C LEU A 59 6.12 -13.08 -0.85
N VAL A 60 6.11 -12.02 -0.04
CA VAL A 60 7.10 -11.85 1.05
C VAL A 60 6.99 -12.99 2.07
N ALA A 61 5.76 -13.32 2.50
CA ALA A 61 5.52 -14.41 3.46
C ALA A 61 6.00 -15.78 2.98
N LYS A 62 6.01 -16.01 1.65
CA LYS A 62 6.51 -17.24 1.03
C LYS A 62 8.03 -17.22 0.77
N GLY A 63 8.69 -16.08 0.99
CA GLY A 63 10.10 -15.91 0.66
C GLY A 63 10.40 -15.73 -0.83
N GLU A 64 9.39 -15.52 -1.65
CA GLU A 64 9.53 -15.23 -3.08
C GLU A 64 10.02 -13.79 -3.34
N VAL A 65 9.77 -12.90 -2.39
CA VAL A 65 10.17 -11.49 -2.41
C VAL A 65 10.79 -11.12 -1.08
N GLU A 66 11.93 -10.44 -1.11
CA GLU A 66 12.63 -9.97 0.09
C GLU A 66 12.05 -8.66 0.63
N LEU A 67 11.75 -7.70 -0.25
CA LEU A 67 11.20 -6.39 0.10
C LEU A 67 9.93 -6.10 -0.69
N GLY A 68 8.81 -5.93 0.02
CA GLY A 68 7.50 -5.67 -0.57
C GLY A 68 6.91 -4.32 -0.14
N PHE A 69 6.28 -3.61 -1.08
CA PHE A 69 5.57 -2.35 -0.83
C PHE A 69 4.09 -2.52 -1.17
N GLN A 70 3.25 -2.21 -0.23
CA GLN A 70 1.80 -2.27 -0.39
C GLN A 70 1.13 -1.32 0.63
N GLN A 71 -0.14 -1.00 0.45
CA GLN A 71 -0.88 -0.21 1.44
C GLN A 71 -0.90 -0.92 2.79
N LEU A 72 -0.77 -0.16 3.87
CA LEU A 72 -0.73 -0.71 5.23
C LEU A 72 -1.97 -1.55 5.55
N SER A 73 -3.14 -1.12 5.09
CA SER A 73 -4.41 -1.85 5.27
C SER A 73 -4.40 -3.26 4.64
N GLU A 74 -3.57 -3.49 3.64
CA GLU A 74 -3.44 -4.79 2.97
C GLU A 74 -2.36 -5.67 3.61
N LEU A 75 -1.44 -5.08 4.38
CA LEU A 75 -0.35 -5.81 5.05
C LEU A 75 -0.67 -6.24 6.48
N LEU A 76 -1.44 -5.43 7.23
CA LEU A 76 -1.62 -5.58 8.68
C LEU A 76 -2.12 -6.94 9.13
N HIS A 77 -2.92 -7.62 8.31
CA HIS A 77 -3.52 -8.90 8.67
C HIS A 77 -2.79 -10.11 8.08
N LEU A 78 -1.70 -9.88 7.35
CA LEU A 78 -0.91 -10.96 6.76
C LEU A 78 0.06 -11.55 7.81
N LYS A 79 0.06 -12.88 7.88
CA LYS A 79 1.01 -13.62 8.73
C LYS A 79 2.29 -13.94 7.94
N GLY A 80 3.40 -14.06 8.65
CA GLY A 80 4.68 -14.47 8.04
C GLY A 80 5.48 -13.33 7.43
N ILE A 81 5.11 -12.08 7.70
CA ILE A 81 5.85 -10.89 7.31
C ILE A 81 6.20 -10.02 8.52
N ILE A 82 7.20 -9.18 8.36
CA ILE A 82 7.52 -8.09 9.28
C ILE A 82 7.17 -6.78 8.58
N ILE A 83 6.28 -5.99 9.17
CA ILE A 83 5.96 -4.65 8.70
C ILE A 83 7.00 -3.70 9.26
N LEU A 84 7.78 -3.06 8.39
CA LEU A 84 8.84 -2.12 8.76
C LEU A 84 8.29 -0.74 9.16
N GLY A 85 7.14 -0.37 8.62
CA GLY A 85 6.46 0.90 8.87
C GLY A 85 5.93 1.55 7.60
N PRO A 86 5.29 2.73 7.72
CA PRO A 86 4.94 3.56 6.58
C PRO A 86 6.21 4.15 5.95
N LEU A 87 6.10 4.55 4.68
CA LEU A 87 7.14 5.33 4.03
C LEU A 87 7.32 6.68 4.74
N PRO A 88 8.52 7.24 4.76
CA PRO A 88 8.76 8.60 5.27
C PRO A 88 7.87 9.65 4.58
N THR A 89 7.50 10.69 5.30
CA THR A 89 6.57 11.74 4.85
C THR A 89 6.96 12.36 3.52
N ASP A 90 8.26 12.48 3.26
CA ASP A 90 8.80 13.12 2.05
C ASP A 90 8.54 12.30 0.77
N ILE A 91 8.35 10.98 0.92
CA ILE A 91 8.09 10.04 -0.16
C ILE A 91 6.81 9.22 0.05
N GLN A 92 5.98 9.60 1.00
CA GLN A 92 4.69 8.94 1.24
C GLN A 92 3.60 9.50 0.34
N ILE A 93 2.80 8.62 -0.27
CA ILE A 93 1.55 9.00 -0.91
C ILE A 93 0.36 8.48 -0.10
N MET A 94 -0.60 9.35 0.15
CA MET A 94 -1.87 8.98 0.78
C MET A 94 -2.90 8.63 -0.29
N THR A 95 -3.43 7.42 -0.24
CA THR A 95 -4.49 6.97 -1.15
C THR A 95 -5.84 7.21 -0.51
N HIS A 96 -6.68 8.05 -1.12
CA HIS A 96 -8.04 8.30 -0.67
C HIS A 96 -8.99 7.24 -1.20
N PHE A 97 -9.70 6.56 -0.29
CA PHE A 97 -10.76 5.65 -0.64
C PHE A 97 -12.09 6.40 -0.75
N SER A 98 -12.77 6.21 -1.86
CA SER A 98 -14.07 6.85 -2.14
C SER A 98 -15.12 5.80 -2.47
N ALA A 99 -16.37 6.09 -2.14
CA ALA A 99 -17.50 5.25 -2.50
C ALA A 99 -18.36 5.91 -3.57
N GLY A 100 -18.71 5.16 -4.61
CA GLY A 100 -19.66 5.57 -5.65
C GLY A 100 -21.01 4.90 -5.49
N VAL A 101 -22.08 5.61 -5.82
CA VAL A 101 -23.46 5.10 -5.83
C VAL A 101 -23.97 5.05 -7.26
N PRO A 102 -24.50 3.92 -7.76
CA PRO A 102 -25.10 3.86 -9.08
C PRO A 102 -26.30 4.81 -9.19
N LEU A 103 -26.39 5.54 -10.30
CA LEU A 103 -27.49 6.51 -10.55
C LEU A 103 -28.87 5.84 -10.53
N LYS A 104 -28.98 4.60 -11.01
CA LYS A 104 -30.22 3.85 -11.09
C LYS A 104 -30.38 2.82 -9.96
N THR A 105 -30.10 3.22 -8.72
CA THR A 105 -30.37 2.34 -7.57
C THR A 105 -31.74 2.62 -6.96
N ASN A 106 -32.42 1.55 -6.53
CA ASN A 106 -33.64 1.64 -5.70
C ASN A 106 -33.33 1.57 -4.19
N GLN A 107 -32.04 1.48 -3.81
CA GLN A 107 -31.57 1.32 -2.43
C GLN A 107 -30.94 2.62 -1.88
N GLN A 108 -31.26 3.80 -2.42
CA GLN A 108 -30.61 5.07 -2.05
C GLN A 108 -30.59 5.33 -0.55
N LYS A 109 -31.71 5.07 0.16
CA LYS A 109 -31.79 5.28 1.62
C LYS A 109 -30.83 4.37 2.39
N ALA A 110 -30.77 3.09 2.06
CA ALA A 110 -29.89 2.12 2.71
C ALA A 110 -28.41 2.46 2.44
N ILE A 111 -28.07 2.81 1.20
CA ILE A 111 -26.73 3.23 0.81
C ILE A 111 -26.32 4.48 1.57
N LYS A 112 -27.21 5.49 1.66
CA LYS A 112 -26.90 6.70 2.43
C LYS A 112 -26.60 6.40 3.90
N VAL A 113 -27.40 5.57 4.55
CA VAL A 113 -27.17 5.16 5.94
C VAL A 113 -25.80 4.49 6.11
N LEU A 114 -25.43 3.60 5.18
CA LEU A 114 -24.12 2.95 5.20
C LEU A 114 -22.97 3.95 5.03
N LEU A 115 -23.07 4.85 4.04
CA LEU A 115 -22.04 5.85 3.78
C LEU A 115 -21.91 6.85 4.94
N ASP A 116 -23.03 7.31 5.51
CA ASP A 116 -23.04 8.19 6.70
C ASP A 116 -22.37 7.49 7.89
N PHE A 117 -22.63 6.19 8.10
CA PHE A 117 -21.97 5.40 9.15
C PHE A 117 -20.47 5.30 8.88
N LEU A 118 -20.07 4.93 7.66
CA LEU A 118 -18.65 4.84 7.30
C LEU A 118 -17.91 6.17 7.44
N ALA A 119 -18.57 7.29 7.20
CA ALA A 119 -18.00 8.62 7.38
C ALA A 119 -18.04 9.12 8.84
N SER A 120 -18.75 8.44 9.73
CA SER A 120 -18.99 8.89 11.10
C SER A 120 -17.84 8.52 12.04
N PRO A 121 -17.75 9.20 13.22
CA PRO A 121 -16.83 8.83 14.30
C PRO A 121 -17.00 7.37 14.78
N ALA A 122 -18.16 6.76 14.61
CA ALA A 122 -18.42 5.37 15.00
C ALA A 122 -17.57 4.35 14.20
N ALA A 123 -17.13 4.71 12.99
CA ALA A 123 -16.27 3.86 12.18
C ALA A 123 -14.75 4.14 12.38
N THR A 124 -14.39 5.17 13.13
CA THR A 124 -12.98 5.63 13.29
C THR A 124 -12.08 4.52 13.84
N GLU A 125 -12.48 3.87 14.92
CA GLU A 125 -11.66 2.81 15.53
C GLU A 125 -11.42 1.64 14.57
N ALA A 126 -12.47 1.23 13.85
CA ALA A 126 -12.36 0.17 12.86
C ALA A 126 -11.40 0.55 11.71
N LYS A 127 -11.43 1.79 11.25
CA LYS A 127 -10.51 2.30 10.22
C LYS A 127 -9.05 2.25 10.70
N ILE A 128 -8.77 2.83 11.86
CA ILE A 128 -7.43 2.85 12.46
C ILE A 128 -6.89 1.43 12.64
N LYS A 129 -7.71 0.53 13.20
CA LYS A 129 -7.35 -0.87 13.41
C LYS A 129 -7.01 -1.61 12.12
N ASN A 130 -7.55 -1.16 10.99
CA ASN A 130 -7.28 -1.71 9.66
C ASN A 130 -6.28 -0.88 8.85
N GLY A 131 -5.49 -0.01 9.47
CA GLY A 131 -4.41 0.74 8.82
C GLY A 131 -4.88 1.88 7.92
N MET A 132 -6.07 2.42 8.19
CA MET A 132 -6.62 3.58 7.50
C MET A 132 -6.63 4.79 8.41
N GLU A 133 -6.43 5.96 7.84
CA GLU A 133 -6.60 7.23 8.54
C GLU A 133 -8.00 7.80 8.26
N PRO A 134 -8.82 8.05 9.30
CA PRO A 134 -10.10 8.74 9.12
C PRO A 134 -9.87 10.19 8.71
N ILE A 135 -10.61 10.65 7.73
CA ILE A 135 -10.67 12.05 7.31
C ILE A 135 -11.94 12.66 7.89
#